data_eb49676c16df535aef441b11bde6d2a5
#
_entry.id   eb49676c16df535aef441b11bde6d2a5
#
_cell.length_a   1.000
_cell.length_b   1.000
_cell.length_c   1.000
_cell.angle_alpha   90.00
_cell.angle_beta   90.00
_cell.angle_gamma   90.00
#
_symmetry.space_group_name_H-M   'P 1'
#
loop_
_entity.id
_entity.type
_entity.pdbx_description
1 polymer ?
#
loop_
_entity_poly.entity_id
_entity_poly.type
_entity_poly.pdbx_seq_one_letter_code
_entity_poly.pdbx_strand_id
1 'polypeptide(L)'
;MNTLTQIRFIWKPAVFFACLLPALQAVGDAFGVTGDLGANPVEALQDHFGNWGLRFVLIALAVTPVRQITGRNWVTRFRRMLGLFAFFYVLMHFLVWLLLDQSLNISAIGADIFERPFITIGFAAFLLLSAMAATSTNGMRRRLGRRWQQLHYSVYAVGILAVWHYWWQVKKDVTEPLIYATLLIILLGYRVVHHWRHVHDRKKKAGARIVTA
;
A
#
# COMPACT_ATOMS: atom_id res chain seq x y z
N MET A 1 20.05 6.46 -25.60
CA MET A 1 19.07 5.44 -25.17
C MET A 1 17.71 6.13 -24.98
N ASN A 2 16.65 5.61 -25.58
CA ASN A 2 15.31 6.23 -25.46
C ASN A 2 14.82 6.13 -23.98
N THR A 3 14.12 7.15 -23.48
CA THR A 3 13.58 7.22 -22.12
C THR A 3 12.81 5.96 -21.71
N LEU A 4 12.10 5.32 -22.64
CA LEU A 4 11.36 4.09 -22.40
C LEU A 4 12.26 2.90 -22.11
N THR A 5 13.38 2.79 -22.82
CA THR A 5 14.37 1.74 -22.66
C THR A 5 15.10 1.91 -21.32
N GLN A 6 15.46 3.14 -20.94
CA GLN A 6 16.07 3.44 -19.64
C GLN A 6 15.13 3.05 -18.48
N ILE A 7 13.83 3.37 -18.58
CA ILE A 7 12.86 2.99 -17.54
C ILE A 7 12.76 1.47 -17.40
N ARG A 8 12.77 0.73 -18.51
CA ARG A 8 12.63 -0.73 -18.51
C ARG A 8 13.85 -1.45 -17.96
N PHE A 9 15.05 -1.05 -18.37
CA PHE A 9 16.28 -1.81 -18.12
C PHE A 9 17.15 -1.25 -17.00
N ILE A 10 16.96 0.02 -16.58
CA ILE A 10 17.74 0.64 -15.52
C ILE A 10 16.84 0.94 -14.32
N TRP A 11 15.82 1.79 -14.51
CA TRP A 11 15.04 2.31 -13.38
C TRP A 11 14.13 1.25 -12.72
N LYS A 12 13.50 0.38 -13.50
CA LYS A 12 12.66 -0.68 -12.89
C LYS A 12 13.48 -1.69 -12.08
N PRO A 13 14.59 -2.27 -12.56
CA PRO A 13 15.45 -3.09 -11.73
C PRO A 13 15.99 -2.35 -10.50
N ALA A 14 16.48 -1.12 -10.67
CA ALA A 14 17.00 -0.33 -9.56
C ALA A 14 15.95 -0.10 -8.46
N VAL A 15 14.73 0.32 -8.84
CA VAL A 15 13.63 0.51 -7.87
C VAL A 15 13.18 -0.84 -7.30
N PHE A 16 13.20 -1.93 -8.07
CA PHE A 16 12.87 -3.26 -7.56
C PHE A 16 13.83 -3.68 -6.44
N PHE A 17 15.13 -3.59 -6.67
CA PHE A 17 16.14 -3.92 -5.65
C PHE A 17 16.06 -2.96 -4.45
N ALA A 18 15.85 -1.67 -4.68
CA ALA A 18 15.65 -0.71 -3.60
C ALA A 18 14.41 -1.06 -2.73
N CYS A 19 13.31 -1.50 -3.36
CA CYS A 19 12.12 -1.95 -2.63
C CYS A 19 12.35 -3.26 -1.85
N LEU A 20 13.35 -4.06 -2.22
CA LEU A 20 13.67 -5.32 -1.56
C LEU A 20 14.61 -5.13 -0.35
N LEU A 21 15.37 -4.02 -0.29
CA LEU A 21 16.35 -3.75 0.77
C LEU A 21 15.79 -3.92 2.19
N PRO A 22 14.60 -3.40 2.54
CA PRO A 22 14.08 -3.59 3.89
C PRO A 22 13.81 -5.06 4.24
N ALA A 23 13.40 -5.88 3.29
CA ALA A 23 13.21 -7.30 3.53
C ALA A 23 14.55 -8.03 3.73
N LEU A 24 15.58 -7.66 2.94
CA LEU A 24 16.94 -8.18 3.12
C LEU A 24 17.53 -7.75 4.45
N GLN A 25 17.27 -6.53 4.91
CA GLN A 25 17.65 -6.06 6.23
C GLN A 25 17.01 -6.92 7.32
N ALA A 26 15.68 -7.14 7.28
CA ALA A 26 14.99 -7.97 8.26
C ALA A 26 15.56 -9.40 8.33
N VAL A 27 15.91 -9.98 7.18
CA VAL A 27 16.59 -11.28 7.12
C VAL A 27 18.00 -11.20 7.73
N GLY A 28 18.76 -10.16 7.41
CA GLY A 28 20.11 -9.95 7.98
C GLY A 28 20.08 -9.79 9.49
N ASP A 29 19.10 -9.03 10.02
CA ASP A 29 18.91 -8.85 11.46
C ASP A 29 18.48 -10.15 12.16
N ALA A 30 17.66 -10.98 11.49
CA ALA A 30 17.25 -12.27 12.00
C ALA A 30 18.41 -13.29 12.13
N PHE A 31 19.43 -13.14 11.27
CA PHE A 31 20.67 -13.94 11.33
C PHE A 31 21.83 -13.25 12.07
N GLY A 32 21.61 -12.07 12.66
CA GLY A 32 22.66 -11.31 13.35
C GLY A 32 23.76 -10.75 12.44
N VAL A 33 23.48 -10.58 11.14
CA VAL A 33 24.45 -10.09 10.14
C VAL A 33 24.45 -8.58 10.02
N THR A 34 23.27 -7.95 10.06
CA THR A 34 23.11 -6.49 9.88
C THR A 34 22.73 -5.76 11.17
N GLY A 35 22.19 -6.47 12.14
CA GLY A 35 21.76 -5.93 13.42
C GLY A 35 21.27 -7.04 14.35
N ASP A 36 20.47 -6.66 15.36
CA ASP A 36 19.81 -7.56 16.29
C ASP A 36 18.31 -7.20 16.34
N LEU A 37 17.47 -8.22 16.42
CA LEU A 37 16.02 -8.07 16.57
C LEU A 37 15.57 -7.72 18.00
N GLY A 38 16.51 -7.68 18.94
CA GLY A 38 16.25 -7.36 20.34
C GLY A 38 15.58 -8.49 21.13
N ALA A 39 14.99 -8.15 22.27
CA ALA A 39 14.44 -9.10 23.22
C ALA A 39 13.18 -9.84 22.71
N ASN A 40 12.44 -9.27 21.76
CA ASN A 40 11.26 -9.88 21.16
C ASN A 40 11.37 -9.89 19.61
N PRO A 41 12.06 -10.89 19.03
CA PRO A 41 12.29 -10.95 17.59
C PRO A 41 11.02 -11.05 16.76
N VAL A 42 9.98 -11.71 17.27
CA VAL A 42 8.70 -11.87 16.55
C VAL A 42 8.00 -10.53 16.40
N GLU A 43 7.91 -9.75 17.49
CA GLU A 43 7.33 -8.41 17.49
C GLU A 43 8.13 -7.47 16.58
N ALA A 44 9.46 -7.49 16.66
CA ALA A 44 10.34 -6.67 15.81
C ALA A 44 10.13 -6.95 14.33
N LEU A 45 10.05 -8.21 13.90
CA LEU A 45 9.77 -8.60 12.53
C LEU A 45 8.35 -8.20 12.11
N GLN A 46 7.38 -8.34 13.01
CA GLN A 46 5.99 -7.98 12.76
C GLN A 46 5.85 -6.48 12.51
N ASP A 47 6.45 -5.66 13.35
CA ASP A 47 6.46 -4.21 13.21
C ASP A 47 7.23 -3.77 11.96
N HIS A 48 8.38 -4.38 11.69
CA HIS A 48 9.18 -4.08 10.51
C HIS A 48 8.37 -4.29 9.22
N PHE A 49 7.78 -5.49 9.04
CA PHE A 49 7.02 -5.81 7.83
C PHE A 49 5.70 -5.04 7.75
N GLY A 50 5.01 -4.82 8.87
CA GLY A 50 3.79 -4.01 8.93
C GLY A 50 4.03 -2.56 8.52
N ASN A 51 5.06 -1.93 9.08
CA ASN A 51 5.45 -0.56 8.77
C ASN A 51 5.85 -0.38 7.30
N TRP A 52 6.64 -1.31 6.75
CA TRP A 52 7.00 -1.25 5.33
C TRP A 52 5.81 -1.52 4.42
N GLY A 53 4.91 -2.42 4.80
CA GLY A 53 3.65 -2.65 4.09
C GLY A 53 2.83 -1.36 3.96
N LEU A 54 2.62 -0.66 5.08
CA LEU A 54 1.90 0.62 5.11
C LEU A 54 2.62 1.71 4.30
N ARG A 55 3.96 1.82 4.44
CA ARG A 55 4.78 2.76 3.64
C ARG A 55 4.58 2.52 2.14
N PHE A 56 4.62 1.28 1.67
CA PHE A 56 4.41 0.98 0.25
C PHE A 56 2.98 1.23 -0.22
N VAL A 57 1.96 1.05 0.61
CA VAL A 57 0.58 1.49 0.31
C VAL A 57 0.54 2.99 0.08
N LEU A 58 1.13 3.80 0.98
CA LEU A 58 1.17 5.26 0.86
C LEU A 58 2.00 5.72 -0.35
N ILE A 59 3.16 5.09 -0.62
CA ILE A 59 3.99 5.38 -1.80
C ILE A 59 3.20 5.07 -3.09
N ALA A 60 2.49 3.94 -3.16
CA ALA A 60 1.65 3.60 -4.31
C ALA A 60 0.49 4.59 -4.49
N LEU A 61 -0.07 5.10 -3.40
CA LEU A 61 -1.05 6.18 -3.42
C LEU A 61 -0.43 7.51 -3.86
N ALA A 62 0.80 7.83 -3.49
CA ALA A 62 1.49 9.07 -3.86
C ALA A 62 1.83 9.17 -5.35
N VAL A 63 1.91 8.06 -6.09
CA VAL A 63 2.23 8.04 -7.54
C VAL A 63 1.32 8.96 -8.35
N THR A 64 0.04 9.04 -8.05
CA THR A 64 -0.92 9.88 -8.81
C THR A 64 -0.73 11.38 -8.52
N PRO A 65 -0.69 11.84 -7.26
CA PRO A 65 -0.33 13.23 -6.94
C PRO A 65 1.02 13.64 -7.53
N VAL A 66 2.06 12.82 -7.37
CA VAL A 66 3.40 13.10 -7.92
C VAL A 66 3.35 13.30 -9.43
N ARG A 67 2.65 12.42 -10.16
CA ARG A 67 2.46 12.59 -11.61
C ARG A 67 1.78 13.91 -11.95
N GLN A 68 0.74 14.28 -11.22
CA GLN A 68 -0.05 15.47 -11.49
C GLN A 68 0.71 16.76 -11.20
N ILE A 69 1.50 16.77 -10.12
CA ILE A 69 2.32 17.93 -9.72
C ILE A 69 3.53 18.10 -10.65
N THR A 70 4.23 17.01 -10.97
CA THR A 70 5.46 17.06 -11.76
C THR A 70 5.24 17.03 -13.28
N GLY A 71 4.02 16.68 -13.73
CA GLY A 71 3.71 16.43 -15.14
C GLY A 71 4.36 15.18 -15.74
N ARG A 72 5.12 14.41 -14.96
CA ARG A 72 5.92 13.28 -15.43
C ARG A 72 5.09 12.00 -15.50
N ASN A 73 4.59 11.65 -16.67
CA ASN A 73 3.76 10.45 -16.87
C ASN A 73 4.48 9.11 -16.64
N TRP A 74 5.81 9.09 -16.76
CA TRP A 74 6.59 7.86 -16.58
C TRP A 74 6.51 7.29 -15.16
N VAL A 75 6.26 8.11 -14.14
CA VAL A 75 6.13 7.69 -12.72
C VAL A 75 5.03 6.64 -12.55
N THR A 76 3.96 6.70 -13.35
CA THR A 76 2.85 5.74 -13.27
C THR A 76 3.25 4.31 -13.61
N ARG A 77 4.39 4.13 -14.31
CA ARG A 77 4.91 2.80 -14.68
C ARG A 77 5.41 1.99 -13.49
N PHE A 78 5.68 2.63 -12.35
CA PHE A 78 6.09 1.99 -11.10
C PHE A 78 4.92 1.62 -10.20
N ARG A 79 3.73 2.21 -10.42
CA ARG A 79 2.57 2.03 -9.55
C ARG A 79 2.21 0.57 -9.28
N ARG A 80 2.24 -0.28 -10.32
CA ARG A 80 1.95 -1.71 -10.18
C ARG A 80 3.00 -2.42 -9.33
N MET A 81 4.26 -2.14 -9.56
CA MET A 81 5.37 -2.73 -8.82
C MET A 81 5.32 -2.33 -7.34
N LEU A 82 5.12 -1.04 -7.05
CA LEU A 82 4.98 -0.53 -5.69
C LEU A 82 3.76 -1.13 -4.96
N GLY A 83 2.63 -1.30 -5.66
CA GLY A 83 1.46 -1.98 -5.09
C GLY A 83 1.69 -3.47 -4.81
N LEU A 84 2.48 -4.16 -5.65
CA LEU A 84 2.86 -5.55 -5.39
C LEU A 84 3.87 -5.67 -4.23
N PHE A 85 4.77 -4.70 -4.04
CA PHE A 85 5.62 -4.64 -2.86
C PHE A 85 4.82 -4.34 -1.59
N ALA A 86 3.79 -3.48 -1.66
CA ALA A 86 2.86 -3.32 -0.55
C ALA A 86 2.24 -4.66 -0.13
N PHE A 87 1.74 -5.43 -1.10
CA PHE A 87 1.21 -6.77 -0.83
C PHE A 87 2.27 -7.72 -0.27
N PHE A 88 3.49 -7.73 -0.84
CA PHE A 88 4.59 -8.57 -0.37
C PHE A 88 4.90 -8.32 1.12
N TYR A 89 5.06 -7.07 1.53
CA TYR A 89 5.36 -6.75 2.92
C TYR A 89 4.19 -7.05 3.87
N VAL A 90 2.96 -6.77 3.46
CA VAL A 90 1.76 -7.12 4.25
C VAL A 90 1.59 -8.64 4.35
N LEU A 91 1.94 -9.39 3.29
CA LEU A 91 1.96 -10.86 3.33
C LEU A 91 3.03 -11.37 4.32
N MET A 92 4.24 -10.79 4.32
CA MET A 92 5.28 -11.16 5.29
C MET A 92 4.83 -10.85 6.73
N HIS A 93 4.24 -9.68 6.97
CA HIS A 93 3.64 -9.32 8.26
C HIS A 93 2.59 -10.35 8.71
N PHE A 94 1.68 -10.73 7.82
CA PHE A 94 0.67 -11.76 8.10
C PHE A 94 1.30 -13.13 8.37
N LEU A 95 2.35 -13.53 7.62
CA LEU A 95 3.03 -14.80 7.82
C LEU A 95 3.81 -14.84 9.13
N VAL A 96 4.44 -13.74 9.56
CA VAL A 96 5.08 -13.64 10.87
C VAL A 96 4.06 -13.89 11.99
N TRP A 97 2.89 -13.22 11.92
CA TRP A 97 1.82 -13.44 12.87
C TRP A 97 1.32 -14.90 12.82
N LEU A 98 1.04 -15.44 11.65
CA LEU A 98 0.47 -16.76 11.47
C LEU A 98 1.41 -17.88 11.93
N LEU A 99 2.70 -17.79 11.56
CA LEU A 99 3.67 -18.87 11.75
C LEU A 99 4.43 -18.75 13.09
N LEU A 100 4.84 -17.54 13.46
CA LEU A 100 5.71 -17.33 14.62
C LEU A 100 4.93 -16.93 15.87
N ASP A 101 3.91 -16.08 15.75
CA ASP A 101 3.11 -15.66 16.90
C ASP A 101 2.03 -16.71 17.24
N GLN A 102 1.22 -17.11 16.27
CA GLN A 102 0.12 -18.08 16.48
C GLN A 102 0.55 -19.55 16.35
N SER A 103 1.79 -19.83 15.88
CA SER A 103 2.30 -21.20 15.69
C SER A 103 1.34 -22.13 14.95
N LEU A 104 0.57 -21.60 13.99
CA LEU A 104 -0.46 -22.31 13.22
C LEU A 104 -1.59 -22.92 14.08
N ASN A 105 -1.83 -22.43 15.27
CA ASN A 105 -2.94 -22.86 16.10
C ASN A 105 -4.26 -22.29 15.57
N ILE A 106 -5.02 -23.13 14.83
CA ILE A 106 -6.26 -22.71 14.15
C ILE A 106 -7.30 -22.15 15.14
N SER A 107 -7.40 -22.73 16.33
CA SER A 107 -8.32 -22.25 17.37
C SER A 107 -7.93 -20.85 17.87
N ALA A 108 -6.65 -20.63 18.14
CA ALA A 108 -6.13 -19.32 18.56
C ALA A 108 -6.25 -18.27 17.45
N ILE A 109 -5.96 -18.64 16.19
CA ILE A 109 -6.13 -17.78 15.02
C ILE A 109 -7.59 -17.33 14.88
N GLY A 110 -8.53 -18.27 15.00
CA GLY A 110 -9.96 -17.96 14.96
C GLY A 110 -10.37 -17.01 16.08
N ALA A 111 -9.99 -17.32 17.32
CA ALA A 111 -10.28 -16.47 18.47
C ALA A 111 -9.70 -15.06 18.29
N ASP A 112 -8.44 -14.93 17.89
CA ASP A 112 -7.79 -13.63 17.68
C ASP A 112 -8.49 -12.77 16.60
N ILE A 113 -8.92 -13.38 15.51
CA ILE A 113 -9.61 -12.64 14.43
C ILE A 113 -10.99 -12.14 14.91
N PHE A 114 -11.72 -12.91 15.73
CA PHE A 114 -13.08 -12.55 16.14
C PHE A 114 -13.12 -11.73 17.44
N GLU A 115 -12.18 -11.94 18.35
CA GLU A 115 -12.18 -11.31 19.68
C GLU A 115 -11.37 -10.00 19.70
N ARG A 116 -10.40 -9.83 18.76
CA ARG A 116 -9.55 -8.64 18.70
C ARG A 116 -9.91 -7.77 17.47
N PRO A 117 -10.72 -6.74 17.62
CA PRO A 117 -11.23 -5.95 16.49
C PRO A 117 -10.14 -5.35 15.62
N PHE A 118 -8.98 -5.00 16.18
CA PHE A 118 -7.86 -4.48 15.39
C PHE A 118 -7.28 -5.54 14.44
N ILE A 119 -7.23 -6.81 14.84
CA ILE A 119 -6.80 -7.93 13.97
C ILE A 119 -7.82 -8.13 12.85
N THR A 120 -9.12 -8.09 13.15
CA THR A 120 -10.20 -8.18 12.14
C THR A 120 -10.04 -7.13 11.07
N ILE A 121 -9.76 -5.86 11.45
CA ILE A 121 -9.55 -4.75 10.52
C ILE A 121 -8.30 -4.97 9.65
N GLY A 122 -7.18 -5.40 10.25
CA GLY A 122 -5.96 -5.74 9.54
C GLY A 122 -6.16 -6.89 8.55
N PHE A 123 -6.89 -7.93 8.98
CA PHE A 123 -7.22 -9.07 8.13
C PHE A 123 -8.12 -8.69 6.95
N ALA A 124 -9.11 -7.82 7.16
CA ALA A 124 -9.94 -7.28 6.08
C ALA A 124 -9.10 -6.49 5.06
N ALA A 125 -8.17 -5.65 5.52
CA ALA A 125 -7.24 -4.93 4.65
C ALA A 125 -6.35 -5.90 3.85
N PHE A 126 -5.84 -6.96 4.50
CA PHE A 126 -5.05 -8.00 3.86
C PHE A 126 -5.82 -8.73 2.76
N LEU A 127 -7.08 -9.12 3.00
CA LEU A 127 -7.91 -9.79 2.00
C LEU A 127 -8.18 -8.90 0.78
N LEU A 128 -8.48 -7.62 0.98
CA LEU A 128 -8.66 -6.66 -0.12
C LEU A 128 -7.37 -6.50 -0.93
N LEU A 129 -6.23 -6.36 -0.26
CA LEU A 129 -4.93 -6.20 -0.91
C LEU A 129 -4.53 -7.48 -1.66
N SER A 130 -4.84 -8.67 -1.11
CA SER A 130 -4.62 -9.97 -1.75
C SER A 130 -5.44 -10.13 -3.03
N ALA A 131 -6.72 -9.75 -3.02
CA ALA A 131 -7.57 -9.75 -4.20
C ALA A 131 -7.04 -8.79 -5.29
N MET A 132 -6.54 -7.61 -4.89
CA MET A 132 -5.91 -6.67 -5.82
C MET A 132 -4.60 -7.22 -6.39
N ALA A 133 -3.77 -7.88 -5.59
CA ALA A 133 -2.51 -8.48 -6.03
C ALA A 133 -2.77 -9.63 -7.01
N ALA A 134 -3.68 -10.56 -6.69
CA ALA A 134 -4.06 -11.69 -7.54
C ALA A 134 -4.60 -11.23 -8.91
N THR A 135 -5.30 -10.10 -8.95
CA THR A 135 -5.86 -9.52 -10.18
C THR A 135 -4.92 -8.54 -10.89
N SER A 136 -3.68 -8.36 -10.42
CA SER A 136 -2.73 -7.39 -10.98
C SER A 136 -2.12 -7.80 -12.32
N THR A 137 -2.41 -8.98 -12.87
CA THR A 137 -1.87 -9.42 -14.17
C THR A 137 -2.53 -8.70 -15.34
N ASN A 138 -1.81 -8.59 -16.48
CA ASN A 138 -2.37 -7.98 -17.69
C ASN A 138 -3.56 -8.77 -18.24
N GLY A 139 -3.56 -10.11 -18.06
CA GLY A 139 -4.67 -10.99 -18.42
C GLY A 139 -5.93 -10.69 -17.62
N MET A 140 -5.80 -10.62 -16.29
CA MET A 140 -6.90 -10.31 -15.40
C MET A 140 -7.48 -8.91 -15.64
N ARG A 141 -6.61 -7.91 -15.88
CA ARG A 141 -7.06 -6.55 -16.22
C ARG A 141 -7.91 -6.52 -17.48
N ARG A 142 -7.52 -7.28 -18.53
CA ARG A 142 -8.32 -7.40 -19.76
C ARG A 142 -9.63 -8.18 -19.53
N ARG A 143 -9.58 -9.28 -18.77
CA ARG A 143 -10.73 -10.13 -18.48
C ARG A 143 -11.78 -9.42 -17.61
N LEU A 144 -11.37 -8.70 -16.58
CA LEU A 144 -12.27 -8.04 -15.62
C LEU A 144 -12.75 -6.66 -16.09
N GLY A 145 -12.03 -5.97 -16.99
CA GLY A 145 -12.41 -4.67 -17.51
C GLY A 145 -12.78 -3.64 -16.43
N ARG A 146 -14.02 -3.17 -16.41
CA ARG A 146 -14.54 -2.20 -15.43
C ARG A 146 -14.51 -2.72 -13.99
N ARG A 147 -14.77 -4.00 -13.77
CA ARG A 147 -14.72 -4.63 -12.43
C ARG A 147 -13.31 -4.60 -11.85
N TRP A 148 -12.29 -4.72 -12.70
CA TRP A 148 -10.91 -4.57 -12.27
C TRP A 148 -10.66 -3.19 -11.66
N GLN A 149 -11.15 -2.14 -12.29
CA GLN A 149 -10.99 -0.78 -11.79
C GLN A 149 -11.74 -0.55 -10.48
N GLN A 150 -12.97 -1.09 -10.35
CA GLN A 150 -13.75 -1.03 -9.11
C GLN A 150 -13.02 -1.72 -7.96
N LEU A 151 -12.48 -2.94 -8.18
CA LEU A 151 -11.68 -3.64 -7.19
C LEU A 151 -10.43 -2.84 -6.79
N HIS A 152 -9.73 -2.22 -7.77
CA HIS A 152 -8.50 -1.47 -7.48
C HIS A 152 -8.76 -0.11 -6.80
N TYR A 153 -10.00 0.37 -6.74
CA TYR A 153 -10.37 1.48 -5.86
C TYR A 153 -10.38 1.08 -4.38
N SER A 154 -10.43 -0.20 -4.05
CA SER A 154 -10.30 -0.68 -2.65
C SER A 154 -8.96 -0.30 -2.02
N VAL A 155 -7.96 0.14 -2.80
CA VAL A 155 -6.70 0.68 -2.25
C VAL A 155 -6.93 1.83 -1.26
N TYR A 156 -7.98 2.60 -1.44
CA TYR A 156 -8.34 3.68 -0.50
C TYR A 156 -8.84 3.11 0.82
N ALA A 157 -9.70 2.10 0.75
CA ALA A 157 -10.16 1.37 1.94
C ALA A 157 -8.99 0.67 2.64
N VAL A 158 -8.10 0.01 1.88
CA VAL A 158 -6.88 -0.61 2.43
C VAL A 158 -6.04 0.41 3.19
N GLY A 159 -5.80 1.60 2.63
CA GLY A 159 -5.05 2.66 3.32
C GLY A 159 -5.70 3.11 4.64
N ILE A 160 -7.02 3.29 4.64
CA ILE A 160 -7.78 3.68 5.85
C ILE A 160 -7.74 2.56 6.90
N LEU A 161 -8.03 1.32 6.50
CA LEU A 161 -8.04 0.17 7.41
C LEU A 161 -6.63 -0.11 7.98
N ALA A 162 -5.57 0.04 7.17
CA ALA A 162 -4.20 -0.18 7.62
C ALA A 162 -3.75 0.86 8.64
N VAL A 163 -4.05 2.16 8.43
CA VAL A 163 -3.76 3.21 9.40
C VAL A 163 -4.58 3.00 10.68
N TRP A 164 -5.85 2.63 10.55
CA TRP A 164 -6.72 2.35 11.70
C TRP A 164 -6.24 1.13 12.49
N HIS A 165 -5.87 0.03 11.81
CA HIS A 165 -5.26 -1.15 12.42
C HIS A 165 -4.02 -0.78 13.22
N TYR A 166 -3.10 0.00 12.64
CA TYR A 166 -1.89 0.45 13.32
C TYR A 166 -2.19 1.35 14.52
N TRP A 167 -3.10 2.33 14.35
CA TRP A 167 -3.51 3.22 15.44
C TRP A 167 -4.05 2.45 16.65
N TRP A 168 -4.80 1.41 16.42
CA TRP A 168 -5.43 0.65 17.50
C TRP A 168 -4.49 -0.33 18.18
N GLN A 169 -3.45 -0.78 17.50
CA GLN A 169 -2.42 -1.66 18.05
C GLN A 169 -1.50 -0.93 19.05
N VAL A 170 -1.20 0.35 18.78
CA VAL A 170 -0.25 1.14 19.57
C VAL A 170 -0.90 1.61 20.87
N LYS A 171 -0.26 1.28 22.01
CA LYS A 171 -0.81 1.56 23.36
C LYS A 171 -0.26 2.83 24.01
N LYS A 172 0.96 3.28 23.65
CA LYS A 172 1.65 4.37 24.36
C LYS A 172 2.09 5.52 23.44
N ASP A 173 2.75 5.25 22.34
CA ASP A 173 3.27 6.27 21.45
C ASP A 173 2.51 6.28 20.11
N VAL A 174 1.60 7.22 19.97
CA VAL A 174 0.78 7.41 18.76
C VAL A 174 1.46 8.28 17.70
N THR A 175 2.73 8.65 17.88
CA THR A 175 3.45 9.57 16.98
C THR A 175 3.55 9.00 15.57
N GLU A 176 3.99 7.74 15.43
CA GLU A 176 4.09 7.11 14.10
C GLU A 176 2.73 6.93 13.43
N PRO A 177 1.70 6.33 14.09
CA PRO A 177 0.35 6.27 13.51
C PRO A 177 -0.19 7.63 13.09
N LEU A 178 0.06 8.69 13.86
CA LEU A 178 -0.36 10.05 13.52
C LEU A 178 0.31 10.57 12.25
N ILE A 179 1.61 10.30 12.08
CA ILE A 179 2.35 10.66 10.85
C ILE A 179 1.71 9.97 9.63
N TYR A 180 1.47 8.65 9.71
CA TYR A 180 0.85 7.92 8.60
C TYR A 180 -0.60 8.34 8.34
N ALA A 181 -1.38 8.62 9.37
CA ALA A 181 -2.73 9.17 9.23
C ALA A 181 -2.69 10.52 8.51
N THR A 182 -1.81 11.41 8.90
CA THR A 182 -1.63 12.74 8.27
C THR A 182 -1.24 12.60 6.80
N LEU A 183 -0.27 11.75 6.49
CA LEU A 183 0.13 11.48 5.11
C LEU A 183 -1.03 10.93 4.26
N LEU A 184 -1.81 9.99 4.82
CA LEU A 184 -2.98 9.44 4.14
C LEU A 184 -4.04 10.51 3.88
N ILE A 185 -4.36 11.35 4.89
CA ILE A 185 -5.31 12.46 4.75
C ILE A 185 -4.87 13.42 3.64
N ILE A 186 -3.58 13.79 3.60
CA ILE A 186 -3.04 14.67 2.56
C ILE A 186 -3.22 14.03 1.17
N LEU A 187 -2.86 12.73 1.03
CA LEU A 187 -2.94 12.03 -0.25
C LEU A 187 -4.38 11.86 -0.74
N LEU A 188 -5.32 11.55 0.15
CA LEU A 188 -6.72 11.40 -0.19
C LEU A 188 -7.39 12.76 -0.41
N GLY A 189 -7.12 13.73 0.44
CA GLY A 189 -7.60 15.11 0.32
C GLY A 189 -7.18 15.76 -1.01
N TYR A 190 -5.92 15.61 -1.39
CA TYR A 190 -5.43 16.08 -2.69
C TYR A 190 -6.26 15.49 -3.86
N ARG A 191 -6.59 14.20 -3.81
CA ARG A 191 -7.39 13.55 -4.86
C ARG A 191 -8.82 14.06 -4.93
N VAL A 192 -9.45 14.26 -3.77
CA VAL A 192 -10.80 14.82 -3.69
C VAL A 192 -10.83 16.22 -4.29
N VAL A 193 -9.92 17.10 -3.86
CA VAL A 193 -9.82 18.48 -4.36
C VAL A 193 -9.55 18.51 -5.87
N HIS A 194 -8.62 17.67 -6.34
CA HIS A 194 -8.29 17.61 -7.77
C HIS A 194 -9.48 17.11 -8.61
N HIS A 195 -10.20 16.10 -8.13
CA HIS A 195 -11.41 15.61 -8.80
C HIS A 195 -12.49 16.68 -8.87
N TRP A 196 -12.75 17.39 -7.78
CA TRP A 196 -13.72 18.48 -7.71
C TRP A 196 -13.39 19.62 -8.69
N ARG A 197 -12.14 20.06 -8.74
CA ARG A 197 -11.69 21.09 -9.69
C ARG A 197 -11.96 20.66 -11.13
N HIS A 198 -11.61 19.44 -11.52
CA HIS A 198 -11.84 18.93 -12.87
C HIS A 198 -13.32 18.82 -13.25
N VAL A 199 -14.17 18.40 -12.33
CA VAL A 199 -15.62 18.35 -12.58
C VAL A 199 -16.19 19.75 -12.75
N HIS A 200 -15.76 20.72 -11.93
CA HIS A 200 -16.22 22.10 -12.00
C HIS A 200 -15.78 22.79 -13.31
N ASP A 201 -14.53 22.62 -13.72
CA ASP A 201 -14.01 23.17 -14.98
C ASP A 201 -14.72 22.59 -16.23
N ARG A 202 -15.06 21.31 -16.20
CA ARG A 202 -15.84 20.67 -17.28
C ARG A 202 -17.25 21.27 -17.38
N LYS A 203 -17.93 21.51 -16.24
CA LYS A 203 -19.25 22.13 -16.23
C LYS A 203 -19.20 23.56 -16.75
N LYS A 204 -18.19 24.36 -16.34
CA LYS A 204 -18.00 25.73 -16.86
C LYS A 204 -17.81 25.76 -18.39
N LYS A 205 -16.96 24.87 -18.91
CA LYS A 205 -16.70 24.79 -20.38
C LYS A 205 -17.93 24.33 -21.16
N ALA A 206 -18.74 23.43 -20.60
CA ALA A 206 -19.97 22.97 -21.21
C ALA A 206 -21.03 24.10 -21.25
N GLY A 207 -21.19 24.85 -20.15
CA GLY A 207 -22.11 26.00 -20.10
C GLY A 207 -21.71 27.12 -21.05
N ALA A 208 -20.41 27.42 -21.18
CA ALA A 208 -19.93 28.45 -22.14
C ALA A 208 -20.20 28.09 -23.59
N ARG A 209 -20.13 26.79 -23.95
CA ARG A 209 -20.45 26.33 -25.34
C ARG A 209 -21.92 26.46 -25.71
N ILE A 210 -22.84 26.36 -24.73
CA ILE A 210 -24.28 26.49 -24.98
C ILE A 210 -24.66 27.96 -25.21
N VAL A 211 -23.95 28.90 -24.57
CA VAL A 211 -24.23 30.36 -24.72
C VAL A 211 -23.67 30.93 -26.01
N THR A 212 -22.71 30.25 -26.67
CA THR A 212 -22.06 30.69 -27.92
C THR A 212 -22.61 29.99 -29.17
N ALA A 213 -23.58 29.08 -29.04
CA ALA A 213 -24.28 28.41 -30.14
C ALA A 213 -25.69 28.94 -30.29
#